data_3d3f315648f70be29a74a339533a9a8c
#
_entry.id   3d3f315648f70be29a74a339533a9a8c
#
_cell.length_a   1.000
_cell.length_b   1.000
_cell.length_c   1.000
_cell.angle_alpha   90.00
_cell.angle_beta   90.00
_cell.angle_gamma   90.00
#
_symmetry.space_group_name_H-M   'P 1'
#
loop_
_entity.id
_entity.type
_entity.pdbx_description
1 polymer ?
#
loop_
_entity_poly.entity_id
_entity_poly.type
_entity_poly.pdbx_seq_one_letter_code
_entity_poly.pdbx_strand_id
1 'polypeptide(L)'
;MKQEEYLKKLYSSRFDHRQRKAKFALWKTLIEEFIQKYIDPDSVVLDIGGGYCEFINQVKAREKYLIDLNPDAKLYADGSVKIFNVDILKADKAEELTEQFDIIFVSNFFEHLSCKEDLVKVLLFCFDRLNPGGSLLIIQPNFKYSVKEYYDFIDHELPITHLSLKEVLEAIGFQIAVLIPRFLPYSTKGRPSSPKLLSLYLKLPFVWQFLGGQMFVKASKPL
;
A
#
# COMPACT_ATOMS: atom_id res chain seq x y z
N MET A 1 -5.05 -10.68 26.93
CA MET A 1 -5.04 -9.49 26.04
C MET A 1 -5.71 -9.92 24.75
N LYS A 2 -6.71 -9.19 24.28
CA LYS A 2 -7.37 -9.48 23.00
C LYS A 2 -6.42 -9.13 21.85
N GLN A 3 -6.50 -9.82 20.73
CA GLN A 3 -5.63 -9.63 19.56
C GLN A 3 -5.64 -8.16 19.07
N GLU A 4 -6.81 -7.51 19.06
CA GLU A 4 -6.96 -6.08 18.72
C GLU A 4 -6.17 -5.15 19.66
N GLU A 5 -6.17 -5.43 20.97
CA GLU A 5 -5.43 -4.64 21.95
C GLU A 5 -3.91 -4.80 21.78
N TYR A 6 -3.47 -6.00 21.45
CA TYR A 6 -2.08 -6.28 21.13
C TYR A 6 -1.64 -5.51 19.88
N LEU A 7 -2.38 -5.60 18.78
CA LEU A 7 -2.07 -4.88 17.55
C LEU A 7 -2.04 -3.36 17.78
N LYS A 8 -3.01 -2.81 18.51
CA LYS A 8 -3.03 -1.38 18.84
C LYS A 8 -1.77 -0.94 19.61
N LYS A 9 -1.32 -1.72 20.60
CA LYS A 9 -0.09 -1.47 21.34
C LYS A 9 1.15 -1.59 20.43
N LEU A 10 1.18 -2.59 19.54
CA LEU A 10 2.27 -2.80 18.60
C LEU A 10 2.42 -1.61 17.66
N TYR A 11 1.33 -1.14 17.04
CA TYR A 11 1.34 0.03 16.16
C TYR A 11 1.71 1.32 16.89
N SER A 12 1.17 1.56 18.09
CA SER A 12 1.49 2.76 18.88
C SER A 12 2.96 2.81 19.33
N SER A 13 3.59 1.64 19.52
CA SER A 13 5.02 1.55 19.90
C SER A 13 5.98 1.78 18.74
N ARG A 14 5.52 1.62 17.48
CA ARG A 14 6.39 1.71 16.29
C ARG A 14 6.69 3.14 15.86
N PHE A 15 5.78 4.08 16.15
CA PHE A 15 5.91 5.45 15.64
C PHE A 15 5.55 6.48 16.71
N ASP A 16 6.56 7.19 17.22
CA ASP A 16 6.33 8.40 18.00
C ASP A 16 5.86 9.56 17.11
N HIS A 17 5.44 10.67 17.71
CA HIS A 17 4.92 11.83 16.98
C HIS A 17 5.94 12.44 16.00
N ARG A 18 7.24 12.40 16.32
CA ARG A 18 8.32 12.89 15.47
C ARG A 18 8.51 12.01 14.24
N GLN A 19 8.48 10.70 14.44
CA GLN A 19 8.63 9.71 13.37
C GLN A 19 7.45 9.77 12.41
N ARG A 20 6.22 9.96 12.90
CA ARG A 20 5.03 10.15 12.06
C ARG A 20 5.15 11.39 11.17
N LYS A 21 5.57 12.54 11.72
CA LYS A 21 5.75 13.77 10.93
C LYS A 21 6.82 13.59 9.85
N ALA A 22 7.92 12.93 10.17
CA ALA A 22 8.97 12.62 9.20
C ALA A 22 8.47 11.67 8.11
N LYS A 23 7.72 10.61 8.47
CA LYS A 23 7.11 9.67 7.54
C LYS A 23 6.13 10.36 6.60
N PHE A 24 5.27 11.25 7.12
CA PHE A 24 4.34 12.03 6.31
C PHE A 24 5.05 12.89 5.26
N ALA A 25 6.18 13.51 5.61
CA ALA A 25 6.98 14.30 4.67
C ALA A 25 7.67 13.43 3.60
N LEU A 26 8.11 12.22 3.95
CA LEU A 26 8.64 11.26 2.98
C LEU A 26 7.55 10.80 2.01
N TRP A 27 6.37 10.47 2.51
CA TRP A 27 5.23 10.09 1.67
C TRP A 27 4.83 11.22 0.72
N LYS A 28 4.83 12.47 1.17
CA LYS A 28 4.59 13.62 0.29
C LYS A 28 5.53 13.60 -0.91
N THR A 29 6.85 13.47 -0.66
CA THR A 29 7.85 13.42 -1.74
C THR A 29 7.63 12.22 -2.66
N LEU A 30 7.33 11.03 -2.10
CA LEU A 30 7.07 9.83 -2.87
C LEU A 30 5.86 9.98 -3.78
N ILE A 31 4.79 10.59 -3.27
CA ILE A 31 3.57 10.82 -4.03
C ILE A 31 3.85 11.84 -5.14
N GLU A 32 4.38 13.00 -4.81
CA GLU A 32 4.58 14.09 -5.76
C GLU A 32 5.57 13.72 -6.88
N GLU A 33 6.65 12.99 -6.57
CA GLU A 33 7.71 12.69 -7.55
C GLU A 33 7.56 11.33 -8.24
N PHE A 34 6.72 10.41 -7.72
CA PHE A 34 6.61 9.08 -8.31
C PHE A 34 5.18 8.56 -8.46
N ILE A 35 4.35 8.57 -7.42
CA ILE A 35 3.06 7.88 -7.46
C ILE A 35 2.02 8.66 -8.27
N GLN A 36 1.95 10.00 -8.10
CA GLN A 36 0.90 10.84 -8.70
C GLN A 36 0.85 10.76 -10.23
N LYS A 37 1.96 10.46 -10.91
CA LYS A 37 1.99 10.30 -12.36
C LYS A 37 1.14 9.12 -12.89
N TYR A 38 0.71 8.22 -12.00
CA TYR A 38 -0.17 7.09 -12.31
C TYR A 38 -1.62 7.34 -11.91
N ILE A 39 -1.92 8.48 -11.30
CA ILE A 39 -3.22 8.84 -10.74
C ILE A 39 -3.66 10.17 -11.33
N ASP A 40 -4.72 10.15 -12.15
CA ASP A 40 -5.34 11.36 -12.65
C ASP A 40 -6.02 12.11 -11.48
N PRO A 41 -5.90 13.44 -11.37
CA PRO A 41 -6.59 14.20 -10.33
C PRO A 41 -8.11 14.05 -10.32
N ASP A 42 -8.71 13.66 -11.45
CA ASP A 42 -10.15 13.39 -11.57
C ASP A 42 -10.54 11.95 -11.18
N SER A 43 -9.58 11.12 -10.77
CA SER A 43 -9.81 9.73 -10.39
C SER A 43 -10.56 9.59 -9.07
N VAL A 44 -11.30 8.49 -8.95
CA VAL A 44 -11.82 7.94 -7.69
C VAL A 44 -10.80 6.93 -7.16
N VAL A 45 -10.26 7.19 -5.97
CA VAL A 45 -9.13 6.44 -5.39
C VAL A 45 -9.55 5.73 -4.11
N LEU A 46 -9.21 4.44 -4.00
CA LEU A 46 -9.32 3.64 -2.79
C LEU A 46 -7.92 3.33 -2.25
N ASP A 47 -7.70 3.55 -0.95
CA ASP A 47 -6.54 3.10 -0.19
C ASP A 47 -6.94 1.90 0.69
N ILE A 48 -6.24 0.78 0.58
CA ILE A 48 -6.49 -0.42 1.40
C ILE A 48 -5.38 -0.56 2.44
N GLY A 49 -5.78 -0.56 3.72
CA GLY A 49 -4.83 -0.64 4.83
C GLY A 49 -4.01 0.64 4.98
N GLY A 50 -4.65 1.81 4.88
CA GLY A 50 -3.96 3.10 4.84
C GLY A 50 -3.26 3.53 6.13
N GLY A 51 -3.41 2.79 7.23
CA GLY A 51 -2.70 3.02 8.49
C GLY A 51 -2.89 4.44 9.05
N TYR A 52 -1.85 5.26 8.98
CA TYR A 52 -1.91 6.68 9.41
C TYR A 52 -2.32 7.63 8.27
N CYS A 53 -2.89 7.13 7.19
CA CYS A 53 -3.44 7.90 6.07
C CYS A 53 -2.40 8.76 5.31
N GLU A 54 -1.12 8.38 5.34
CA GLU A 54 -0.06 9.17 4.71
C GLU A 54 -0.23 9.31 3.20
N PHE A 55 -0.75 8.26 2.53
CA PHE A 55 -1.03 8.31 1.10
C PHE A 55 -2.35 9.04 0.82
N ILE A 56 -3.46 8.58 1.39
CA ILE A 56 -4.79 9.04 0.99
C ILE A 56 -5.04 10.51 1.29
N ASN A 57 -4.43 11.05 2.36
CA ASN A 57 -4.54 12.48 2.67
C ASN A 57 -3.81 13.36 1.64
N GLN A 58 -2.74 12.87 1.01
CA GLN A 58 -1.84 13.70 0.20
C GLN A 58 -1.99 13.48 -1.30
N VAL A 59 -2.58 12.37 -1.74
CA VAL A 59 -2.83 12.13 -3.16
C VAL A 59 -3.85 13.14 -3.69
N LYS A 60 -3.63 13.63 -4.91
CA LYS A 60 -4.60 14.45 -5.63
C LYS A 60 -5.55 13.53 -6.38
N ALA A 61 -6.82 13.55 -5.98
CA ALA A 61 -7.89 12.76 -6.54
C ALA A 61 -9.22 13.48 -6.33
N ARG A 62 -10.22 13.19 -7.17
CA ARG A 62 -11.57 13.75 -7.09
C ARG A 62 -12.30 13.23 -5.85
N GLU A 63 -12.26 11.92 -5.64
CA GLU A 63 -12.86 11.26 -4.48
C GLU A 63 -11.86 10.30 -3.85
N LYS A 64 -11.89 10.24 -2.53
CA LYS A 64 -10.95 9.47 -1.72
C LYS A 64 -11.68 8.55 -0.78
N TYR A 65 -11.30 7.29 -0.81
CA TYR A 65 -11.88 6.24 0.01
C TYR A 65 -10.76 5.49 0.74
N LEU A 66 -11.07 5.03 1.93
CA LEU A 66 -10.17 4.25 2.77
C LEU A 66 -10.89 3.02 3.33
N ILE A 67 -10.30 1.85 3.17
CA ILE A 67 -10.67 0.65 3.93
C ILE A 67 -9.55 0.36 4.92
N ASP A 68 -9.87 0.35 6.21
CA ASP A 68 -8.94 -0.04 7.26
C ASP A 68 -9.69 -0.71 8.42
N LEU A 69 -9.14 -1.81 8.93
CA LEU A 69 -9.70 -2.50 10.09
C LEU A 69 -9.52 -1.70 11.39
N ASN A 70 -8.47 -0.85 11.45
CA ASN A 70 -8.19 -0.04 12.62
C ASN A 70 -9.15 1.16 12.70
N PRO A 71 -10.01 1.23 13.74
CA PRO A 71 -10.94 2.36 13.89
C PRO A 71 -10.22 3.71 14.14
N ASP A 72 -8.98 3.67 14.59
CA ASP A 72 -8.18 4.87 14.83
C ASP A 72 -7.80 5.58 13.50
N ALA A 73 -7.97 4.95 12.33
CA ALA A 73 -7.80 5.60 11.02
C ALA A 73 -8.61 6.89 10.89
N LYS A 74 -9.78 6.95 11.51
CA LYS A 74 -10.64 8.15 11.57
C LYS A 74 -9.97 9.36 12.24
N LEU A 75 -8.97 9.13 13.09
CA LEU A 75 -8.23 10.20 13.78
C LEU A 75 -7.16 10.83 12.90
N TYR A 76 -6.80 10.16 11.80
CA TYR A 76 -5.70 10.56 10.93
C TYR A 76 -6.15 10.97 9.53
N ALA A 77 -7.29 10.48 9.08
CA ALA A 77 -7.84 10.80 7.77
C ALA A 77 -8.38 12.23 7.72
N ASP A 78 -8.11 12.92 6.61
CA ASP A 78 -8.71 14.23 6.33
C ASP A 78 -10.23 14.10 6.14
N GLY A 79 -10.97 15.16 6.45
CA GLY A 79 -12.44 15.16 6.38
C GLY A 79 -13.04 14.92 4.99
N SER A 80 -12.22 14.94 3.93
CA SER A 80 -12.63 14.60 2.56
C SER A 80 -12.55 13.10 2.25
N VAL A 81 -11.98 12.28 3.14
CA VAL A 81 -11.80 10.84 2.94
C VAL A 81 -13.02 10.09 3.49
N LYS A 82 -13.67 9.30 2.65
CA LYS A 82 -14.75 8.39 3.07
C LYS A 82 -14.14 7.09 3.61
N ILE A 83 -14.45 6.74 4.86
CA ILE A 83 -13.81 5.64 5.57
C ILE A 83 -14.78 4.49 5.79
N PHE A 84 -14.38 3.30 5.34
CA PHE A 84 -15.01 2.04 5.65
C PHE A 84 -14.16 1.30 6.69
N ASN A 85 -14.62 1.28 7.92
CA ASN A 85 -13.92 0.58 8.99
C ASN A 85 -14.36 -0.89 9.03
N VAL A 86 -13.87 -1.66 8.08
CA VAL A 86 -14.23 -3.07 7.87
C VAL A 86 -13.00 -3.91 7.61
N ASP A 87 -13.12 -5.20 7.89
CA ASP A 87 -12.16 -6.20 7.47
C ASP A 87 -12.27 -6.40 5.95
N ILE A 88 -11.21 -6.14 5.20
CA ILE A 88 -11.20 -6.26 3.73
C ILE A 88 -11.58 -7.68 3.27
N LEU A 89 -11.28 -8.70 4.06
CA LEU A 89 -11.66 -10.08 3.75
C LEU A 89 -13.18 -10.34 3.86
N LYS A 90 -13.93 -9.34 4.35
CA LYS A 90 -15.39 -9.33 4.50
C LYS A 90 -16.04 -8.14 3.81
N ALA A 91 -15.26 -7.31 3.11
CA ALA A 91 -15.74 -6.05 2.52
C ALA A 91 -16.71 -6.26 1.35
N ASP A 92 -16.66 -7.41 0.69
CA ASP A 92 -17.64 -7.83 -0.32
C ASP A 92 -19.06 -8.00 0.23
N LYS A 93 -19.17 -8.22 1.57
CA LYS A 93 -20.44 -8.33 2.31
C LYS A 93 -20.87 -7.01 2.93
N ALA A 94 -20.06 -5.95 2.84
CA ALA A 94 -20.43 -4.62 3.31
C ALA A 94 -21.38 -3.99 2.29
N GLU A 95 -22.67 -3.96 2.62
CA GLU A 95 -23.73 -3.38 1.76
C GLU A 95 -23.47 -1.90 1.41
N GLU A 96 -22.64 -1.23 2.20
CA GLU A 96 -22.32 0.20 2.04
C GLU A 96 -21.23 0.46 0.98
N LEU A 97 -20.44 -0.55 0.58
CA LEU A 97 -19.36 -0.39 -0.39
C LEU A 97 -19.83 -0.78 -1.79
N THR A 98 -20.45 0.15 -2.47
CA THR A 98 -20.99 -0.06 -3.84
C THR A 98 -20.13 0.59 -4.93
N GLU A 99 -19.16 1.39 -4.55
CA GLU A 99 -18.35 2.19 -5.45
C GLU A 99 -17.42 1.36 -6.33
N GLN A 100 -17.15 1.90 -7.50
CA GLN A 100 -16.10 1.46 -8.41
C GLN A 100 -14.97 2.50 -8.42
N PHE A 101 -13.74 2.05 -8.62
CA PHE A 101 -12.54 2.87 -8.48
C PHE A 101 -11.74 2.92 -9.77
N ASP A 102 -11.14 4.06 -10.05
CA ASP A 102 -10.18 4.20 -11.14
C ASP A 102 -8.80 3.73 -10.69
N ILE A 103 -8.49 3.95 -9.40
CA ILE A 103 -7.25 3.53 -8.77
C ILE A 103 -7.55 2.85 -7.42
N ILE A 104 -6.96 1.70 -7.21
CA ILE A 104 -6.84 1.09 -5.88
C ILE A 104 -5.35 1.09 -5.51
N PHE A 105 -5.02 1.59 -4.34
CA PHE A 105 -3.67 1.62 -3.81
C PHE A 105 -3.54 0.68 -2.61
N VAL A 106 -2.46 -0.08 -2.57
CA VAL A 106 -2.14 -1.00 -1.47
C VAL A 106 -0.65 -0.86 -1.14
N SER A 107 -0.34 -0.55 0.10
CA SER A 107 1.06 -0.40 0.51
C SER A 107 1.35 -1.08 1.84
N ASN A 108 2.33 -1.97 1.85
CA ASN A 108 2.76 -2.68 3.07
C ASN A 108 1.58 -3.27 3.84
N PHE A 109 0.75 -4.02 3.13
CA PHE A 109 -0.47 -4.62 3.65
C PHE A 109 -0.48 -6.15 3.49
N PHE A 110 -0.06 -6.66 2.33
CA PHE A 110 -0.17 -8.09 2.01
C PHE A 110 0.71 -8.97 2.90
N GLU A 111 1.83 -8.45 3.43
CA GLU A 111 2.70 -9.17 4.38
C GLU A 111 2.00 -9.53 5.68
N HIS A 112 0.90 -8.85 6.01
CA HIS A 112 0.11 -9.08 7.24
C HIS A 112 -1.04 -10.07 7.04
N LEU A 113 -1.28 -10.53 5.82
CA LEU A 113 -2.29 -11.55 5.54
C LEU A 113 -1.82 -12.92 6.04
N SER A 114 -2.76 -13.71 6.57
CA SER A 114 -2.42 -14.99 7.21
C SER A 114 -2.07 -16.09 6.21
N CYS A 115 -2.57 -16.02 4.98
CA CYS A 115 -2.37 -17.06 3.98
C CYS A 115 -2.50 -16.52 2.54
N LYS A 116 -2.12 -17.36 1.56
CA LYS A 116 -2.20 -17.03 0.14
C LYS A 116 -3.65 -16.89 -0.36
N GLU A 117 -4.56 -17.65 0.23
CA GLU A 117 -5.99 -17.60 -0.08
C GLU A 117 -6.57 -16.23 0.26
N ASP A 118 -6.13 -15.60 1.35
CA ASP A 118 -6.55 -14.25 1.73
C ASP A 118 -5.98 -13.20 0.76
N LEU A 119 -4.73 -13.37 0.31
CA LEU A 119 -4.18 -12.52 -0.76
C LEU A 119 -5.02 -12.61 -2.03
N VAL A 120 -5.37 -13.83 -2.47
CA VAL A 120 -6.21 -14.02 -3.67
C VAL A 120 -7.57 -13.36 -3.49
N LYS A 121 -8.22 -13.47 -2.33
CA LYS A 121 -9.51 -12.79 -2.05
C LYS A 121 -9.38 -11.27 -2.17
N VAL A 122 -8.35 -10.67 -1.58
CA VAL A 122 -8.13 -9.22 -1.67
C VAL A 122 -7.86 -8.79 -3.11
N LEU A 123 -7.08 -9.55 -3.87
CA LEU A 123 -6.79 -9.23 -5.27
C LEU A 123 -8.02 -9.38 -6.17
N LEU A 124 -8.88 -10.38 -5.94
CA LEU A 124 -10.18 -10.54 -6.61
C LEU A 124 -11.10 -9.36 -6.29
N PHE A 125 -11.20 -8.97 -5.01
CA PHE A 125 -11.93 -7.78 -4.61
C PHE A 125 -11.42 -6.53 -5.36
N CYS A 126 -10.10 -6.33 -5.45
CA CYS A 126 -9.54 -5.22 -6.21
C CYS A 126 -9.92 -5.28 -7.69
N PHE A 127 -9.86 -6.46 -8.29
CA PHE A 127 -10.23 -6.65 -9.69
C PHE A 127 -11.70 -6.32 -9.94
N ASP A 128 -12.59 -6.81 -9.08
CA ASP A 128 -14.04 -6.60 -9.22
C ASP A 128 -14.42 -5.13 -9.02
N ARG A 129 -13.74 -4.43 -8.08
CA ARG A 129 -14.03 -3.03 -7.73
C ARG A 129 -13.32 -2.00 -8.61
N LEU A 130 -12.40 -2.39 -9.47
CA LEU A 130 -11.82 -1.49 -10.46
C LEU A 130 -12.75 -1.29 -11.66
N ASN A 131 -12.84 -0.05 -12.12
CA ASN A 131 -13.41 0.28 -13.43
C ASN A 131 -12.61 -0.43 -14.54
N PRO A 132 -13.23 -0.78 -15.69
CA PRO A 132 -12.48 -1.15 -16.89
C PRO A 132 -11.41 -0.08 -17.19
N GLY A 133 -10.17 -0.49 -17.44
CA GLY A 133 -9.04 0.41 -17.62
C GLY A 133 -8.43 0.95 -16.31
N GLY A 134 -9.09 0.75 -15.18
CA GLY A 134 -8.57 1.14 -13.85
C GLY A 134 -7.31 0.36 -13.45
N SER A 135 -6.61 0.83 -12.43
CA SER A 135 -5.30 0.27 -12.04
C SER A 135 -5.17 0.01 -10.55
N LEU A 136 -4.60 -1.13 -10.21
CA LEU A 136 -4.11 -1.47 -8.89
C LEU A 136 -2.63 -1.08 -8.77
N LEU A 137 -2.30 -0.20 -7.83
CA LEU A 137 -0.93 0.22 -7.51
C LEU A 137 -0.51 -0.44 -6.20
N ILE A 138 0.63 -1.12 -6.21
CA ILE A 138 1.13 -1.88 -5.06
C ILE A 138 2.54 -1.44 -4.72
N ILE A 139 2.79 -1.12 -3.44
CA ILE A 139 4.13 -1.04 -2.85
C ILE A 139 4.19 -2.11 -1.77
N GLN A 140 5.12 -3.06 -1.89
CA GLN A 140 5.12 -4.26 -1.05
C GLN A 140 6.56 -4.72 -0.77
N PRO A 141 6.91 -5.17 0.45
CA PRO A 141 8.15 -5.89 0.68
C PRO A 141 8.34 -7.01 -0.33
N ASN A 142 9.49 -7.04 -0.99
CA ASN A 142 9.83 -8.13 -1.88
C ASN A 142 10.70 -9.14 -1.13
N PHE A 143 10.11 -10.23 -0.68
CA PHE A 143 10.78 -11.24 0.11
C PHE A 143 12.10 -11.71 -0.53
N LYS A 144 12.17 -11.77 -1.86
CA LYS A 144 13.40 -12.16 -2.58
C LYS A 144 14.61 -11.26 -2.26
N TYR A 145 14.38 -10.00 -1.89
CA TYR A 145 15.44 -9.01 -1.63
C TYR A 145 15.46 -8.48 -0.19
N SER A 146 14.54 -8.94 0.66
CA SER A 146 14.40 -8.53 2.06
C SER A 146 14.40 -9.70 3.05
N VAL A 147 14.85 -10.89 2.63
CA VAL A 147 14.81 -12.14 3.41
C VAL A 147 15.40 -11.98 4.82
N LYS A 148 16.51 -11.25 4.93
CA LYS A 148 17.24 -11.11 6.23
C LYS A 148 16.47 -10.30 7.26
N GLU A 149 15.69 -9.33 6.80
CA GLU A 149 15.03 -8.33 7.66
C GLU A 149 13.49 -8.54 7.71
N TYR A 150 12.97 -9.48 6.92
CA TYR A 150 11.52 -9.63 6.72
C TYR A 150 10.79 -9.97 8.02
N TYR A 151 11.33 -10.89 8.79
CA TYR A 151 10.76 -11.34 10.05
C TYR A 151 11.27 -10.56 11.29
N ASP A 152 11.95 -9.42 11.08
CA ASP A 152 12.21 -8.46 12.15
C ASP A 152 10.92 -7.76 12.61
N PHE A 153 9.85 -7.91 11.85
CA PHE A 153 8.50 -7.48 12.17
C PHE A 153 7.65 -8.70 12.49
N ILE A 154 7.17 -8.78 13.75
CA ILE A 154 6.44 -9.96 14.27
C ILE A 154 5.10 -10.22 13.55
N ASP A 155 4.53 -9.22 12.92
CA ASP A 155 3.27 -9.26 12.20
C ASP A 155 3.41 -9.51 10.68
N HIS A 156 4.62 -9.84 10.21
CA HIS A 156 4.84 -10.29 8.84
C HIS A 156 4.65 -11.79 8.76
N GLU A 157 3.56 -12.23 8.16
CA GLU A 157 3.17 -13.65 8.04
C GLU A 157 3.38 -14.20 6.63
N LEU A 158 2.97 -13.43 5.59
CA LEU A 158 2.96 -13.91 4.21
C LEU A 158 4.14 -13.38 3.39
N PRO A 159 5.20 -14.17 3.16
CA PRO A 159 6.31 -13.77 2.29
C PRO A 159 5.91 -13.80 0.82
N ILE A 160 5.98 -12.64 0.15
CA ILE A 160 5.59 -12.47 -1.25
C ILE A 160 6.79 -11.98 -2.06
N THR A 161 7.02 -12.59 -3.22
CA THR A 161 7.99 -12.10 -4.19
C THR A 161 7.30 -11.41 -5.36
N HIS A 162 8.04 -10.56 -6.09
CA HIS A 162 7.49 -9.93 -7.29
C HIS A 162 7.06 -10.95 -8.36
N LEU A 163 7.66 -12.16 -8.37
CA LEU A 163 7.31 -13.22 -9.31
C LEU A 163 5.98 -13.87 -8.93
N SER A 164 5.81 -14.25 -7.65
CA SER A 164 4.55 -14.83 -7.18
C SER A 164 3.39 -13.84 -7.22
N LEU A 165 3.67 -12.54 -6.94
CA LEU A 165 2.65 -11.50 -7.07
C LEU A 165 2.24 -11.29 -8.54
N LYS A 166 3.21 -11.25 -9.47
CA LYS A 166 2.93 -11.17 -10.90
C LYS A 166 2.06 -12.35 -11.37
N GLU A 167 2.46 -13.58 -11.00
CA GLU A 167 1.75 -14.80 -11.38
C GLU A 167 0.27 -14.77 -10.96
N VAL A 168 -0.03 -14.42 -9.70
CA VAL A 168 -1.41 -14.36 -9.22
C VAL A 168 -2.21 -13.23 -9.84
N LEU A 169 -1.60 -12.06 -10.06
CA LEU A 169 -2.25 -10.93 -10.73
C LEU A 169 -2.66 -11.30 -12.17
N GLU A 170 -1.74 -11.90 -12.94
CA GLU A 170 -2.02 -12.36 -14.31
C GLU A 170 -3.08 -13.47 -14.33
N ALA A 171 -3.05 -14.40 -13.37
CA ALA A 171 -4.06 -15.47 -13.26
C ALA A 171 -5.47 -14.94 -12.96
N ILE A 172 -5.59 -13.82 -12.23
CA ILE A 172 -6.87 -13.14 -11.98
C ILE A 172 -7.36 -12.40 -13.23
N GLY A 173 -6.46 -11.97 -14.11
CA GLY A 173 -6.81 -11.25 -15.34
C GLY A 173 -6.25 -9.84 -15.44
N PHE A 174 -5.42 -9.42 -14.48
CA PHE A 174 -4.70 -8.15 -14.59
C PHE A 174 -3.64 -8.17 -15.69
N GLN A 175 -3.43 -7.03 -16.33
CA GLN A 175 -2.28 -6.77 -17.19
C GLN A 175 -1.22 -6.00 -16.42
N ILE A 176 0.01 -6.53 -16.35
CA ILE A 176 1.12 -5.87 -15.66
C ILE A 176 1.67 -4.74 -16.53
N ALA A 177 1.33 -3.51 -16.18
CA ALA A 177 1.80 -2.32 -16.89
C ALA A 177 3.19 -1.86 -16.42
N VAL A 178 3.48 -1.99 -15.12
CA VAL A 178 4.79 -1.67 -14.53
C VAL A 178 5.13 -2.70 -13.46
N LEU A 179 6.35 -3.22 -13.48
CA LEU A 179 6.90 -4.07 -12.43
C LEU A 179 8.34 -3.61 -12.13
N ILE A 180 8.54 -3.08 -10.94
CA ILE A 180 9.85 -2.69 -10.42
C ILE A 180 10.17 -3.62 -9.22
N PRO A 181 10.98 -4.67 -9.41
CA PRO A 181 11.24 -5.67 -8.36
C PRO A 181 11.97 -5.12 -7.14
N ARG A 182 12.78 -4.07 -7.32
CA ARG A 182 13.55 -3.40 -6.28
C ARG A 182 13.31 -1.90 -6.42
N PHE A 183 12.38 -1.37 -5.66
CA PHE A 183 11.97 0.04 -5.73
C PHE A 183 12.46 0.81 -4.52
N LEU A 184 11.77 0.74 -3.39
CA LEU A 184 12.14 1.45 -2.17
C LEU A 184 13.01 0.58 -1.26
N PRO A 185 13.88 1.19 -0.42
CA PRO A 185 14.51 0.45 0.67
C PRO A 185 13.44 -0.24 1.54
N TYR A 186 13.77 -1.43 2.06
CA TYR A 186 12.82 -2.20 2.87
C TYR A 186 12.35 -1.44 4.12
N SER A 187 13.27 -0.76 4.79
CA SER A 187 12.96 0.06 5.97
C SER A 187 13.83 1.32 5.99
N THR A 188 13.29 2.40 6.54
CA THR A 188 14.04 3.62 6.86
C THR A 188 14.65 3.57 8.27
N LYS A 189 14.32 2.54 9.08
CA LYS A 189 14.81 2.40 10.46
C LYS A 189 16.33 2.24 10.46
N GLY A 190 17.02 3.08 11.23
CA GLY A 190 18.48 3.08 11.32
C GLY A 190 19.23 3.59 10.08
N ARG A 191 18.52 4.15 9.08
CA ARG A 191 19.10 4.73 7.86
C ARG A 191 18.82 6.23 7.78
N PRO A 192 19.74 7.03 7.23
CA PRO A 192 19.45 8.44 6.94
C PRO A 192 18.22 8.53 6.01
N SER A 193 17.21 9.26 6.45
CA SER A 193 16.00 9.46 5.66
C SER A 193 15.57 10.92 5.75
N SER A 194 15.39 11.55 4.58
CA SER A 194 14.84 12.89 4.46
C SER A 194 14.15 13.03 3.09
N PRO A 195 13.20 13.96 2.94
CA PRO A 195 12.57 14.25 1.66
C PRO A 195 13.58 14.52 0.53
N LYS A 196 14.65 15.29 0.81
CA LYS A 196 15.69 15.59 -0.19
C LYS A 196 16.46 14.34 -0.64
N LEU A 197 16.79 13.46 0.31
CA LEU A 197 17.49 12.21 0.00
C LEU A 197 16.58 11.24 -0.78
N LEU A 198 15.30 11.18 -0.42
CA LEU A 198 14.32 10.39 -1.17
C LEU A 198 14.13 10.95 -2.58
N SER A 199 14.01 12.27 -2.75
CA SER A 199 13.92 12.90 -4.07
C SER A 199 15.13 12.56 -4.96
N LEU A 200 16.34 12.63 -4.42
CA LEU A 200 17.55 12.21 -5.13
C LEU A 200 17.52 10.73 -5.49
N TYR A 201 17.12 9.88 -4.55
CA TYR A 201 16.99 8.43 -4.76
C TYR A 201 16.01 8.10 -5.89
N LEU A 202 14.84 8.75 -5.92
CA LEU A 202 13.81 8.51 -6.95
C LEU A 202 14.29 8.88 -8.35
N LYS A 203 15.21 9.84 -8.48
CA LYS A 203 15.82 10.27 -9.75
C LYS A 203 16.95 9.36 -10.25
N LEU A 204 17.36 8.37 -9.44
CA LEU A 204 18.48 7.49 -9.72
C LEU A 204 18.06 6.00 -9.75
N PRO A 205 17.28 5.55 -10.76
CA PRO A 205 16.73 4.19 -10.79
C PRO A 205 17.79 3.06 -10.72
N PHE A 206 19.02 3.33 -11.16
CA PHE A 206 20.10 2.36 -11.05
C PHE A 206 20.47 2.02 -9.59
N VAL A 207 20.29 2.98 -8.66
CA VAL A 207 20.54 2.79 -7.22
C VAL A 207 19.49 1.86 -6.60
N TRP A 208 18.27 1.81 -7.17
CA TRP A 208 17.21 0.95 -6.67
C TRP A 208 17.59 -0.53 -6.70
N GLN A 209 18.36 -0.95 -7.72
CA GLN A 209 18.84 -2.33 -7.85
C GLN A 209 19.74 -2.80 -6.71
N PHE A 210 20.38 -1.86 -6.01
CA PHE A 210 21.25 -2.15 -4.87
C PHE A 210 20.55 -1.98 -3.52
N LEU A 211 19.75 -0.94 -3.38
CA LEU A 211 19.15 -0.53 -2.10
C LEU A 211 17.68 -0.92 -1.95
N GLY A 212 16.98 -1.22 -3.04
CA GLY A 212 15.55 -1.55 -3.02
C GLY A 212 15.30 -2.92 -2.39
N GLY A 213 14.43 -2.96 -1.40
CA GLY A 213 13.91 -4.18 -0.76
C GLY A 213 12.40 -4.32 -0.93
N GLN A 214 11.72 -3.25 -1.33
CA GLN A 214 10.29 -3.25 -1.69
C GLN A 214 10.14 -3.26 -3.21
N MET A 215 9.05 -3.84 -3.71
CA MET A 215 8.65 -3.75 -5.12
C MET A 215 7.61 -2.66 -5.32
N PHE A 216 7.48 -2.19 -6.56
CA PHE A 216 6.34 -1.42 -7.05
C PHE A 216 5.70 -2.16 -8.22
N VAL A 217 4.38 -2.28 -8.21
CA VAL A 217 3.60 -2.88 -9.28
C VAL A 217 2.45 -1.95 -9.67
N LYS A 218 2.26 -1.74 -10.97
CA LYS A 218 1.02 -1.24 -11.56
C LYS A 218 0.41 -2.36 -12.38
N ALA A 219 -0.75 -2.82 -11.96
CA ALA A 219 -1.53 -3.83 -12.65
C ALA A 219 -2.86 -3.20 -13.10
N SER A 220 -3.21 -3.29 -14.37
CA SER A 220 -4.42 -2.67 -14.93
C SER A 220 -5.47 -3.73 -15.22
N LYS A 221 -6.74 -3.39 -14.93
CA LYS A 221 -7.89 -4.15 -15.40
C LYS A 221 -8.09 -3.87 -16.89
N PRO A 222 -8.20 -4.87 -17.76
CA PRO A 222 -8.53 -4.65 -19.17
C PRO A 222 -9.81 -3.83 -19.37
N LEU A 223 -9.95 -3.21 -20.57
CA LEU A 223 -11.16 -2.49 -20.98
C LEU A 223 -12.34 -3.43 -21.15
#